data_a83607f2eed71e0cf3dae94ab1f0222a
#
_entry.id   a83607f2eed71e0cf3dae94ab1f0222a
#
_cell.length_a   1.000
_cell.length_b   1.000
_cell.length_c   1.000
_cell.angle_alpha   90.00
_cell.angle_beta   90.00
_cell.angle_gamma   90.00
#
_symmetry.space_group_name_H-M   'P 1'
#
loop_
_entity.id
_entity.type
_entity.pdbx_description
1 polymer ?
#
loop_
_entity_poly.entity_id
_entity_poly.type
_entity_poly.pdbx_seq_one_letter_code
_entity_poly.pdbx_strand_id
1 'polypeptide(L)'
;MAPPLNAALASRWITSGTLDKVTAAIREENIERQKIARSVLASQNIATDPNGHHIWIHLPAHWRAADFVEHAEKSGISVVASSAFATTDDAPDAVRISLGVAPNRKMLTDALEVLESLFDQSELTPHIIV
;
A
#
# COMPACT_ATOMS: atom_id res chain seq x y z
N MET A 1 -20.67 -5.96 20.45
CA MET A 1 -20.58 -7.37 20.89
C MET A 1 -20.30 -8.25 19.69
N ALA A 2 -19.28 -9.09 19.74
CA ALA A 2 -18.95 -9.99 18.63
C ALA A 2 -20.03 -11.08 18.47
N PRO A 3 -20.41 -11.45 17.23
CA PRO A 3 -21.34 -12.55 17.01
C PRO A 3 -20.82 -13.84 17.67
N PRO A 4 -21.69 -14.62 18.36
CA PRO A 4 -21.26 -15.83 19.11
C PRO A 4 -20.53 -16.85 18.24
N LEU A 5 -20.92 -17.03 16.97
CA LEU A 5 -20.26 -17.94 16.05
C LEU A 5 -18.83 -17.50 15.73
N ASN A 6 -18.60 -16.20 15.50
CA ASN A 6 -17.28 -15.66 15.24
C ASN A 6 -16.36 -15.81 16.46
N ALA A 7 -16.88 -15.57 17.65
CA ALA A 7 -16.13 -15.78 18.89
C ALA A 7 -15.75 -17.24 19.11
N ALA A 8 -16.66 -18.18 18.84
CA ALA A 8 -16.40 -19.62 18.91
C ALA A 8 -15.36 -20.07 17.88
N LEU A 9 -15.42 -19.57 16.65
CA LEU A 9 -14.46 -19.85 15.59
C LEU A 9 -13.06 -19.33 15.95
N ALA A 10 -12.97 -18.09 16.43
CA ALA A 10 -11.71 -17.50 16.87
C ALA A 10 -11.07 -18.30 18.02
N SER A 11 -11.88 -18.67 19.03
CA SER A 11 -11.42 -19.52 20.15
C SER A 11 -10.89 -20.87 19.68
N ARG A 12 -11.56 -21.51 18.73
CA ARG A 12 -11.13 -22.77 18.14
C ARG A 12 -9.81 -22.63 17.38
N TRP A 13 -9.64 -21.59 16.62
CA TRP A 13 -8.41 -21.32 15.88
C TRP A 13 -7.22 -21.05 16.80
N ILE A 14 -7.45 -20.36 17.91
CA ILE A 14 -6.42 -20.11 18.92
C ILE A 14 -6.00 -21.43 19.57
N THR A 15 -6.96 -22.21 20.06
CA THR A 15 -6.67 -23.47 20.80
C THR A 15 -6.11 -24.58 19.92
N SER A 16 -6.48 -24.65 18.65
CA SER A 16 -6.00 -25.64 17.68
C SER A 16 -4.63 -25.31 17.07
N GLY A 17 -4.10 -24.10 17.30
CA GLY A 17 -2.89 -23.60 16.65
C GLY A 17 -3.07 -23.13 15.19
N THR A 18 -4.29 -23.15 14.67
CA THR A 18 -4.59 -22.70 13.30
C THR A 18 -4.28 -21.22 13.12
N LEU A 19 -4.63 -20.37 14.10
CA LEU A 19 -4.35 -18.95 14.06
C LEU A 19 -2.85 -18.66 13.95
N ASP A 20 -2.02 -19.35 14.72
CA ASP A 20 -0.56 -19.18 14.68
C ASP A 20 0.02 -19.58 13.33
N LYS A 21 -0.48 -20.68 12.73
CA LYS A 21 -0.05 -21.11 11.39
C LYS A 21 -0.42 -20.11 10.30
N VAL A 22 -1.65 -19.59 10.32
CA VAL A 22 -2.12 -18.58 9.35
C VAL A 22 -1.33 -17.29 9.52
N THR A 23 -1.12 -16.84 10.76
CA THR A 23 -0.34 -15.63 11.05
C THR A 23 1.09 -15.76 10.56
N ALA A 24 1.74 -16.90 10.77
CA ALA A 24 3.09 -17.16 10.29
C ALA A 24 3.16 -17.13 8.75
N ALA A 25 2.20 -17.76 8.07
CA ALA A 25 2.13 -17.76 6.61
C ALA A 25 1.91 -16.34 6.04
N ILE A 26 1.04 -15.56 6.64
CA ILE A 26 0.81 -14.15 6.24
C ILE A 26 2.09 -13.33 6.44
N ARG A 27 2.79 -13.52 7.54
CA ARG A 27 4.04 -12.80 7.81
C ARG A 27 5.13 -13.14 6.80
N GLU A 28 5.28 -14.40 6.43
CA GLU A 28 6.22 -14.82 5.39
C GLU A 28 5.89 -14.19 4.04
N GLU A 29 4.62 -14.18 3.66
CA GLU A 29 4.16 -13.54 2.42
C GLU A 29 4.39 -12.02 2.44
N ASN A 30 4.15 -11.36 3.57
CA ASN A 30 4.42 -9.95 3.74
C ASN A 30 5.90 -9.61 3.55
N ILE A 31 6.80 -10.44 4.08
CA ILE A 31 8.25 -10.26 3.92
C ILE A 31 8.62 -10.30 2.44
N GLU A 32 8.10 -11.27 1.68
CA GLU A 32 8.38 -11.37 0.24
C GLU A 32 7.81 -10.18 -0.54
N ARG A 33 6.61 -9.74 -0.22
CA ARG A 33 6.00 -8.56 -0.84
C ARG A 33 6.72 -7.27 -0.49
N GLN A 34 7.24 -7.14 0.72
CA GLN A 34 8.11 -6.01 1.10
C GLN A 34 9.41 -5.99 0.28
N LYS A 35 10.01 -7.14 0.00
CA LYS A 35 11.20 -7.23 -0.86
C LYS A 35 10.89 -6.78 -2.28
N ILE A 36 9.76 -7.21 -2.83
CA ILE A 36 9.28 -6.76 -4.16
C ILE A 36 9.12 -5.24 -4.18
N ALA A 37 8.41 -4.67 -3.21
CA ALA A 37 8.17 -3.24 -3.13
C ALA A 37 9.48 -2.44 -3.05
N ARG A 38 10.41 -2.85 -2.21
CA ARG A 38 11.73 -2.20 -2.07
C ARG A 38 12.57 -2.31 -3.33
N SER A 39 12.43 -3.39 -4.08
CA SER A 39 13.13 -3.57 -5.35
C SER A 39 12.57 -2.68 -6.44
N VAL A 40 11.25 -2.70 -6.63
CA VAL A 40 10.57 -1.93 -7.68
C VAL A 40 10.62 -0.43 -7.41
N LEU A 41 10.42 -0.02 -6.16
CA LEU A 41 10.35 1.37 -5.72
C LEU A 41 11.66 1.86 -5.09
N ALA A 42 12.80 1.31 -5.51
CA ALA A 42 14.11 1.57 -4.89
C ALA A 42 14.52 3.05 -4.88
N SER A 43 14.03 3.84 -5.84
CA SER A 43 14.30 5.28 -5.93
C SER A 43 13.42 6.15 -5.03
N GLN A 44 12.38 5.56 -4.42
CA GLN A 44 11.41 6.30 -3.63
C GLN A 44 11.77 6.36 -2.13
N ASN A 45 11.24 7.38 -1.45
CA ASN A 45 11.39 7.54 -0.01
C ASN A 45 10.33 6.72 0.74
N ILE A 46 10.66 5.48 1.06
CA ILE A 46 9.77 4.51 1.69
C ILE A 46 10.00 4.46 3.19
N ALA A 47 8.92 4.58 3.96
CA ALA A 47 8.86 4.25 5.38
C ALA A 47 7.98 3.01 5.56
N THR A 48 8.52 1.94 6.11
CA THR A 48 7.80 0.67 6.26
C THR A 48 8.41 -0.23 7.32
N ASP A 49 7.59 -1.14 7.85
CA ASP A 49 8.04 -2.30 8.63
C ASP A 49 8.34 -3.47 7.66
N PRO A 50 9.50 -4.16 7.81
CA PRO A 50 9.87 -5.28 6.94
C PRO A 50 8.88 -6.44 6.93
N ASN A 51 8.05 -6.57 7.96
CA ASN A 51 7.04 -7.62 8.11
C ASN A 51 5.62 -7.11 7.86
N GLY A 52 5.48 -5.81 7.60
CA GLY A 52 4.19 -5.15 7.39
C GLY A 52 3.58 -5.41 6.02
N HIS A 53 2.28 -5.28 5.92
CA HIS A 53 1.56 -5.41 4.65
C HIS A 53 1.22 -4.05 4.02
N HIS A 54 1.70 -2.96 4.59
CA HIS A 54 1.60 -1.61 4.04
C HIS A 54 2.98 -1.00 3.87
N ILE A 55 3.09 -0.10 2.91
CA ILE A 55 4.21 0.82 2.80
C ILE A 55 3.69 2.26 2.79
N TRP A 56 4.51 3.17 3.29
CA TRP A 56 4.27 4.59 3.27
C TRP A 56 5.33 5.24 2.41
N ILE A 57 4.91 6.02 1.41
CA ILE A 57 5.83 6.69 0.50
C ILE A 57 5.66 8.19 0.66
N HIS A 58 6.76 8.87 1.00
CA HIS A 58 6.85 10.31 0.91
C HIS A 58 7.03 10.70 -0.54
N LEU A 59 6.08 11.47 -1.07
CA LEU A 59 6.08 11.84 -2.48
C LEU A 59 7.21 12.81 -2.82
N PRO A 60 7.74 12.74 -4.06
CA PRO A 60 8.61 13.79 -4.59
C PRO A 60 7.97 15.17 -4.51
N ALA A 61 8.77 16.22 -4.41
CA ALA A 61 8.32 17.59 -4.18
C ALA A 61 7.35 18.15 -5.25
N HIS A 62 7.37 17.57 -6.45
CA HIS A 62 6.47 17.94 -7.54
C HIS A 62 5.08 17.32 -7.45
N TRP A 63 4.85 16.39 -6.50
CA TRP A 63 3.56 15.77 -6.30
C TRP A 63 2.84 16.26 -5.04
N ARG A 64 1.56 16.55 -5.17
CA ARG A 64 0.63 16.62 -4.05
C ARG A 64 -0.07 15.26 -3.89
N ALA A 65 -0.33 14.85 -2.66
CA ALA A 65 -0.92 13.52 -2.40
C ALA A 65 -2.27 13.33 -3.09
N ALA A 66 -3.15 14.33 -3.08
CA ALA A 66 -4.46 14.25 -3.74
C ALA A 66 -4.35 14.04 -5.26
N ASP A 67 -3.44 14.75 -5.90
CA ASP A 67 -3.22 14.67 -7.35
C ASP A 67 -2.60 13.33 -7.75
N PHE A 68 -1.66 12.84 -6.95
CA PHE A 68 -1.06 11.52 -7.16
C PHE A 68 -2.10 10.41 -7.06
N VAL A 69 -2.98 10.45 -6.05
CA VAL A 69 -4.07 9.47 -5.88
C VAL A 69 -4.98 9.48 -7.11
N GLU A 70 -5.37 10.64 -7.61
CA GLU A 70 -6.20 10.76 -8.81
C GLU A 70 -5.52 10.14 -10.06
N HIS A 71 -4.22 10.38 -10.25
CA HIS A 71 -3.48 9.79 -11.37
C HIS A 71 -3.33 8.28 -11.23
N ALA A 72 -3.09 7.78 -10.03
CA ALA A 72 -3.03 6.34 -9.76
C ALA A 72 -4.38 5.66 -10.07
N GLU A 73 -5.49 6.27 -9.65
CA GLU A 73 -6.85 5.76 -9.95
C GLU A 73 -7.14 5.72 -11.44
N LYS A 74 -6.74 6.73 -12.20
CA LYS A 74 -6.84 6.72 -13.68
C LYS A 74 -6.02 5.60 -14.32
N SER A 75 -4.98 5.15 -13.66
CA SER A 75 -4.16 4.00 -14.07
C SER A 75 -4.68 2.66 -13.52
N GLY A 76 -5.83 2.66 -12.86
CA GLY A 76 -6.45 1.47 -12.29
C GLY A 76 -5.86 1.03 -10.94
N ILE A 77 -5.12 1.88 -10.25
CA ILE A 77 -4.49 1.56 -8.97
C ILE A 77 -5.04 2.47 -7.88
N SER A 78 -5.54 1.85 -6.81
CA SER A 78 -6.03 2.57 -5.64
C SER A 78 -4.94 2.68 -4.57
N VAL A 79 -4.62 3.89 -4.17
CA VAL A 79 -3.74 4.22 -3.05
C VAL A 79 -4.45 5.21 -2.11
N VAL A 80 -3.98 5.33 -0.88
CA VAL A 80 -4.64 6.20 0.11
C VAL A 80 -3.73 7.37 0.47
N ALA A 81 -4.24 8.58 0.30
CA ALA A 81 -3.50 9.79 0.66
C ALA A 81 -3.29 9.91 2.18
N SER A 82 -2.18 10.51 2.57
CA SER A 82 -1.81 10.79 3.96
C SER A 82 -2.89 11.54 4.74
N SER A 83 -3.63 12.42 4.10
CA SER A 83 -4.72 13.19 4.70
C SER A 83 -5.83 12.33 5.30
N ALA A 84 -6.03 11.10 4.82
CA ALA A 84 -6.99 10.15 5.39
C ALA A 84 -6.60 9.67 6.81
N PHE A 85 -5.36 9.86 7.22
CA PHE A 85 -4.80 9.43 8.51
C PHE A 85 -4.41 10.62 9.40
N ALA A 86 -4.48 11.84 8.87
CA ALA A 86 -4.06 13.03 9.58
C ALA A 86 -5.10 13.45 10.63
N THR A 87 -4.61 13.88 11.78
CA THR A 87 -5.42 14.50 12.85
C THR A 87 -5.39 16.02 12.81
N THR A 88 -4.57 16.59 11.92
CA THR A 88 -4.41 18.03 11.68
C THR A 88 -4.41 18.31 10.18
N ASP A 89 -4.51 19.59 9.80
CA ASP A 89 -4.50 20.00 8.39
C ASP A 89 -3.10 19.93 7.74
N ASP A 90 -2.04 19.75 8.53
CA ASP A 90 -0.65 19.70 8.09
C ASP A 90 -0.18 18.27 7.81
N ALA A 91 -0.89 17.53 6.95
CA ALA A 91 -0.44 16.22 6.51
C ALA A 91 0.70 16.36 5.49
N PRO A 92 1.79 15.57 5.62
CA PRO A 92 2.83 15.52 4.58
C PRO A 92 2.27 14.97 3.28
N ASP A 93 2.84 15.37 2.14
CA ASP A 93 2.49 14.77 0.85
C ASP A 93 3.06 13.35 0.78
N ALA A 94 2.23 12.39 1.15
CA ALA A 94 2.57 10.98 1.20
C ALA A 94 1.35 10.11 0.86
N VAL A 95 1.61 8.88 0.47
CA VAL A 95 0.58 7.88 0.19
C VAL A 95 0.88 6.57 0.89
N ARG A 96 -0.18 5.87 1.30
CA ARG A 96 -0.09 4.50 1.79
C ARG A 96 -0.49 3.51 0.70
N ILE A 97 0.33 2.51 0.51
CA ILE A 97 0.07 1.40 -0.43
C ILE A 97 -0.10 0.12 0.38
N SER A 98 -1.16 -0.63 0.09
CA SER A 98 -1.37 -1.97 0.66
C SER A 98 -0.76 -3.02 -0.26
N LEU A 99 0.19 -3.80 0.25
CA LEU A 99 0.82 -4.88 -0.49
C LEU A 99 -0.01 -6.17 -0.48
N GLY A 100 -0.98 -6.26 0.43
CA GLY A 100 -1.80 -7.45 0.63
C GLY A 100 -3.01 -7.58 -0.29
N VAL A 101 -3.39 -6.52 -0.99
CA VAL A 101 -4.63 -6.51 -1.82
C VAL A 101 -4.45 -7.25 -3.14
N ALA A 102 -3.27 -7.18 -3.74
CA ALA A 102 -3.01 -7.86 -5.01
C ALA A 102 -3.12 -9.39 -4.84
N PRO A 103 -3.87 -10.09 -5.73
CA PRO A 103 -4.12 -11.52 -5.61
C PRO A 103 -2.86 -12.39 -5.63
N ASN A 104 -1.82 -11.94 -6.33
CA ASN A 104 -0.54 -12.64 -6.44
C ASN A 104 0.61 -11.65 -6.57
N ARG A 105 1.85 -12.16 -6.45
CA ARG A 105 3.07 -11.35 -6.49
C ARG A 105 3.31 -10.70 -7.85
N LYS A 106 2.91 -11.37 -8.96
CA LYS A 106 3.05 -10.80 -10.30
C LYS A 106 2.18 -9.55 -10.46
N MET A 107 0.92 -9.61 -10.07
CA MET A 107 0.01 -8.46 -10.13
C MET A 107 0.49 -7.33 -9.21
N LEU A 108 1.05 -7.65 -8.05
CA LEU A 108 1.67 -6.67 -7.18
C LEU A 108 2.84 -5.97 -7.88
N THR A 109 3.73 -6.74 -8.48
CA THR A 109 4.90 -6.19 -9.21
C THR A 109 4.44 -5.29 -10.35
N ASP A 110 3.51 -5.75 -11.17
CA ASP A 110 2.98 -4.97 -12.30
C ASP A 110 2.35 -3.65 -11.83
N ALA A 111 1.58 -3.67 -10.74
CA ALA A 111 0.99 -2.46 -10.15
C ALA A 111 2.03 -1.49 -9.60
N LEU A 112 3.06 -1.99 -8.93
CA LEU A 112 4.14 -1.18 -8.39
C LEU A 112 5.00 -0.56 -9.50
N GLU A 113 5.21 -1.25 -10.61
CA GLU A 113 5.91 -0.71 -11.79
C GLU A 113 5.13 0.44 -12.43
N VAL A 114 3.80 0.33 -12.50
CA VAL A 114 2.95 1.44 -12.95
C VAL A 114 3.08 2.63 -12.00
N LEU A 115 3.03 2.41 -10.69
CA LEU A 115 3.22 3.48 -9.70
C LEU A 115 4.61 4.12 -9.81
N GLU A 116 5.66 3.33 -9.98
CA GLU A 116 7.03 3.84 -10.16
C GLU A 116 7.10 4.80 -11.36
N SER A 117 6.47 4.44 -12.46
CA SER A 117 6.41 5.32 -13.64
C SER A 117 5.66 6.64 -13.37
N LEU A 118 4.66 6.62 -12.48
CA LEU A 118 3.91 7.84 -12.11
C LEU A 118 4.73 8.78 -11.23
N PHE A 119 5.57 8.28 -10.35
CA PHE A 119 6.39 9.13 -9.46
C PHE A 119 7.30 10.09 -10.24
N ASP A 120 7.80 9.66 -11.39
CA ASP A 120 8.68 10.46 -12.23
C ASP A 120 7.93 11.46 -13.13
N GLN A 121 6.61 11.32 -13.27
CA GLN A 121 5.82 12.24 -14.06
C GLN A 121 5.62 13.55 -13.26
N SER A 122 5.97 14.68 -13.88
CA SER A 122 5.59 15.97 -13.33
C SER A 122 4.17 16.32 -13.78
N GLU A 123 3.40 17.02 -12.93
CA GLU A 123 2.07 17.56 -13.30
C GLU A 123 2.09 18.52 -14.50
N LEU A 124 3.24 18.90 -14.97
CA LEU A 124 3.45 19.77 -16.13
C LEU A 124 3.35 18.98 -17.43
N THR A 125 2.29 18.20 -17.61
CA THR A 125 1.77 18.05 -18.98
C THR A 125 0.94 19.30 -19.24
N PRO A 126 1.39 20.25 -20.07
CA PRO A 126 0.55 21.40 -20.37
C PRO A 126 -0.75 20.87 -20.98
N HIS A 127 -1.87 21.13 -20.34
CA HIS A 127 -3.13 21.14 -21.04
C HIS A 127 -2.99 22.21 -22.11
N ILE A 128 -2.60 21.81 -23.31
CA ILE A 128 -2.77 22.65 -24.47
C ILE A 128 -4.28 22.72 -24.67
N ILE A 129 -4.86 23.79 -24.13
CA ILE A 129 -6.23 24.17 -24.50
C ILE A 129 -6.12 24.70 -25.92
N VAL A 130 -6.61 23.94 -26.86
CA VAL A 130 -6.78 24.38 -28.24
C VAL A 130 -8.15 25.01 -28.35
#